data_d5deaca72f5e70735e33a1ddd7c94bd4
#
_entry.id   d5deaca72f5e70735e33a1ddd7c94bd4
#
_cell.length_a   1.000
_cell.length_b   1.000
_cell.length_c   1.000
_cell.angle_alpha   90.00
_cell.angle_beta   90.00
_cell.angle_gamma   90.00
#
_symmetry.space_group_name_H-M   'P 1'
#
loop_
_entity.id
_entity.type
_entity.pdbx_description
1 polymer ?
#
loop_
_entity_poly.entity_id
_entity_poly.type
_entity_poly.pdbx_seq_one_letter_code
_entity_poly.pdbx_strand_id
1 'polypeptide(L)'
;MKDVKIMSLFRVLNESSTSCKDPIFGTMNYKHNWNKSETFTLLGKKYKLEVAVQAYNGKPINSEEQKSYKYIKENWPALQKPIARSLFKFAKECDQKVYTEKDLSKIVKPRIILFQLNGNAYLLFDCAWDLENDISVQIYPDIKLVNQQCFL
;
A
#
# COMPACT_ATOMS: atom_id res chain seq x y z
N MET A 1 28.72 20.19 13.00
CA MET A 1 27.82 19.89 12.88
C MET A 1 27.35 19.98 12.78
N LYS A 2 27.54 19.82 13.29
CA LYS A 2 26.91 19.59 13.25
C LYS A 2 26.42 19.29 13.08
N ASP A 3 27.01 19.20 12.93
CA ASP A 3 26.26 18.86 12.89
C ASP A 3 26.00 18.40 12.79
N VAL A 4 26.42 17.97 12.72
CA VAL A 4 25.66 17.42 12.66
C VAL A 4 25.63 17.16 12.93
N LYS A 5 26.16 16.81 13.10
CA LYS A 5 25.61 16.56 13.36
C LYS A 5 25.12 16.47 14.05
N ILE A 6 25.61 16.44 14.32
CA ILE A 6 24.71 16.35 14.87
C ILE A 6 23.91 16.47 14.85
N MET A 7 23.60 16.22 14.58
CA MET A 7 22.49 16.14 14.49
C MET A 7 22.22 15.58 14.43
N SER A 8 22.75 15.08 14.48
CA SER A 8 22.06 14.44 14.43
C SER A 8 22.07 14.26 15.21
N LEU A 9 22.56 14.16 15.48
CA LEU A 9 22.10 13.74 16.24
C LEU A 9 21.40 14.08 16.94
N PHE A 10 21.12 14.29 17.10
CA PHE A 10 20.12 14.35 17.54
C PHE A 10 19.29 14.32 17.40
N ARG A 11 19.23 14.13 17.07
CA ARG A 11 18.34 13.79 16.75
C ARG A 11 18.13 13.05 17.06
N VAL A 12 18.68 12.84 17.42
CA VAL A 12 18.20 11.96 17.62
C VAL A 12 17.82 11.58 18.17
N LEU A 13 18.43 11.36 18.36
CA LEU A 13 17.80 10.74 18.81
C LEU A 13 16.62 10.35 18.80
N ASN A 14 16.13 10.45 18.47
CA ASN A 14 14.96 10.05 18.23
C ASN A 14 14.80 9.55 17.18
N GLU A 15 15.33 9.20 17.06
CA GLU A 15 15.10 8.66 16.13
C GLU A 15 14.34 8.17 15.43
N SER A 16 14.21 8.16 15.52
CA SER A 16 13.06 7.47 15.13
C SER A 16 12.48 7.87 13.79
N SER A 17 12.69 9.04 13.31
CA SER A 17 12.19 9.39 11.99
C SER A 17 13.33 9.76 11.08
N THR A 18 13.66 8.84 10.21
CA THR A 18 14.60 9.09 9.13
C THR A 18 13.76 9.34 7.88
N SER A 19 14.13 10.35 7.11
CA SER A 19 13.46 10.61 5.85
C SER A 19 14.41 10.47 4.68
N CYS A 20 13.88 10.16 3.51
CA CYS A 20 14.66 10.16 2.28
C CYS A 20 13.82 10.73 1.16
N LYS A 21 14.48 11.11 0.08
CA LYS A 21 13.81 11.59 -1.11
C LYS A 21 14.15 10.64 -2.25
N ASP A 22 13.24 9.67 -2.47
CA ASP A 22 13.42 8.69 -3.53
C ASP A 22 13.05 9.32 -4.88
N PRO A 23 13.83 9.06 -5.95
CA PRO A 23 13.52 9.67 -7.25
C PRO A 23 12.18 9.27 -7.84
N ILE A 24 11.62 8.13 -7.44
CA ILE A 24 10.36 7.61 -7.98
C ILE A 24 9.22 7.80 -6.97
N PHE A 25 9.43 7.39 -5.71
CA PHE A 25 8.41 7.50 -4.66
C PHE A 25 8.27 8.90 -4.09
N GLY A 26 9.31 9.72 -4.17
CA GLY A 26 9.30 11.04 -3.54
C GLY A 26 9.76 10.97 -2.09
N THR A 27 9.30 11.91 -1.27
CA THR A 27 9.70 11.96 0.13
C THR A 27 9.03 10.84 0.93
N MET A 28 9.86 10.06 1.61
CA MET A 28 9.42 8.92 2.41
C MET A 28 10.00 9.04 3.81
N ASN A 29 9.27 8.53 4.80
CA ASN A 29 9.71 8.47 6.19
C ASN A 29 9.88 7.02 6.59
N TYR A 30 10.96 6.69 7.29
CA TYR A 30 11.23 5.33 7.72
C TYR A 30 10.73 5.09 9.13
N LYS A 31 9.85 4.09 9.25
CA LYS A 31 9.38 3.57 10.55
C LYS A 31 8.95 2.14 10.27
N HIS A 32 9.85 1.19 10.46
CA HIS A 32 9.72 -0.22 10.08
C HIS A 32 9.75 -0.42 8.56
N ASN A 33 9.12 0.46 7.80
CA ASN A 33 9.12 0.52 6.34
C ASN A 33 9.30 1.98 5.93
N TRP A 34 9.60 2.21 4.66
CA TRP A 34 9.49 3.54 4.09
C TRP A 34 8.01 3.84 3.89
N ASN A 35 7.53 4.95 4.40
CA ASN A 35 6.10 5.26 4.42
C ASN A 35 5.82 6.68 3.92
N LYS A 36 4.68 6.84 3.27
CA LYS A 36 4.09 8.14 2.97
C LYS A 36 2.58 7.96 2.82
N SER A 37 1.84 9.07 2.82
CA SER A 37 0.42 9.06 2.49
C SER A 37 0.24 9.48 1.04
N GLU A 38 -0.70 8.84 0.35
CA GLU A 38 -1.02 9.20 -1.02
C GLU A 38 -2.50 8.92 -1.29
N THR A 39 -3.13 9.77 -2.10
CA THR A 39 -4.55 9.62 -2.43
C THR A 39 -4.71 8.81 -3.71
N PHE A 40 -5.56 7.79 -3.65
CA PHE A 40 -5.91 6.95 -4.80
C PHE A 40 -7.42 6.93 -4.97
N THR A 41 -7.87 6.90 -6.22
CA THR A 41 -9.29 6.72 -6.54
C THR A 41 -9.57 5.25 -6.78
N LEU A 42 -10.56 4.71 -6.08
CA LEU A 42 -10.98 3.32 -6.22
C LEU A 42 -12.46 3.22 -5.89
N LEU A 43 -13.20 2.36 -6.61
CA LEU A 43 -14.63 2.17 -6.39
C LEU A 43 -15.41 3.49 -6.42
N GLY A 44 -14.97 4.42 -7.27
CA GLY A 44 -15.61 5.71 -7.43
C GLY A 44 -15.36 6.71 -6.30
N LYS A 45 -14.43 6.42 -5.39
CA LYS A 45 -14.11 7.29 -4.25
C LYS A 45 -12.63 7.56 -4.16
N LYS A 46 -12.27 8.67 -3.53
CA LYS A 46 -10.88 8.99 -3.22
C LYS A 46 -10.54 8.51 -1.82
N TYR A 47 -9.43 7.79 -1.70
CA TYR A 47 -8.95 7.28 -0.43
C TYR A 47 -7.54 7.74 -0.19
N LYS A 48 -7.26 8.16 1.04
CA LYS A 48 -5.90 8.47 1.47
C LYS A 48 -5.31 7.19 2.03
N LEU A 49 -4.36 6.62 1.30
CA LEU A 49 -3.74 5.34 1.66
C LEU A 49 -2.35 5.57 2.24
N GLU A 50 -1.94 4.65 3.09
CA GLU A 50 -0.54 4.59 3.48
C GLU A 50 0.21 3.78 2.42
N VAL A 51 1.25 4.37 1.86
CA VAL A 51 2.17 3.66 0.95
C VAL A 51 3.32 3.14 1.81
N ALA A 52 3.42 1.81 1.94
CA ALA A 52 4.44 1.18 2.76
C ALA A 52 5.39 0.38 1.86
N VAL A 53 6.69 0.67 1.95
CA VAL A 53 7.72 0.05 1.11
C VAL A 53 8.74 -0.63 2.00
N GLN A 54 8.86 -1.94 1.88
CA GLN A 54 9.78 -2.73 2.70
C GLN A 54 11.23 -2.39 2.40
N ALA A 55 12.05 -2.35 3.43
CA ALA A 55 13.49 -2.16 3.29
C ALA A 55 14.19 -2.75 4.52
N TYR A 56 15.41 -3.23 4.33
CA TYR A 56 16.21 -3.71 5.46
C TYR A 56 16.91 -2.54 6.13
N ASN A 57 16.66 -2.35 7.43
CA ASN A 57 17.40 -1.39 8.25
C ASN A 57 17.50 0.01 7.64
N GLY A 58 16.42 0.49 7.03
CA GLY A 58 16.38 1.82 6.45
C GLY A 58 17.20 1.99 5.18
N LYS A 59 17.55 0.90 4.51
CA LYS A 59 18.27 0.99 3.25
C LYS A 59 17.39 1.63 2.17
N PRO A 60 18.00 2.20 1.12
CA PRO A 60 17.23 2.82 0.05
C PRO A 60 16.22 1.86 -0.59
N ILE A 61 15.15 2.42 -1.11
CA ILE A 61 14.15 1.67 -1.88
C ILE A 61 14.84 1.11 -3.12
N ASN A 62 14.58 -0.16 -3.41
CA ASN A 62 15.26 -0.84 -4.51
C ASN A 62 14.57 -0.61 -5.86
N SER A 63 15.26 -1.03 -6.93
CA SER A 63 14.77 -0.81 -8.29
C SER A 63 13.50 -1.61 -8.61
N GLU A 64 13.32 -2.78 -8.00
CA GLU A 64 12.12 -3.59 -8.23
C GLU A 64 10.89 -2.91 -7.66
N GLU A 65 11.01 -2.32 -6.48
CA GLU A 65 9.94 -1.56 -5.85
C GLU A 65 9.62 -0.30 -6.63
N GLN A 66 10.64 0.42 -7.08
CA GLN A 66 10.48 1.61 -7.91
C GLN A 66 9.76 1.29 -9.21
N LYS A 67 10.12 0.20 -9.85
CA LYS A 67 9.52 -0.24 -11.10
C LYS A 67 8.03 -0.56 -10.93
N SER A 68 7.68 -1.28 -9.87
CA SER A 68 6.29 -1.64 -9.63
C SER A 68 5.44 -0.41 -9.31
N TYR A 69 5.95 0.50 -8.49
CA TYR A 69 5.23 1.73 -8.15
C TYR A 69 4.96 2.57 -9.40
N LYS A 70 5.99 2.75 -10.23
CA LYS A 70 5.87 3.50 -11.47
C LYS A 70 4.80 2.88 -12.39
N TYR A 71 4.83 1.55 -12.54
CA TYR A 71 3.85 0.82 -13.34
C TYR A 71 2.43 1.06 -12.79
N ILE A 72 2.25 0.93 -11.49
CA ILE A 72 0.95 1.09 -10.86
C ILE A 72 0.41 2.50 -11.06
N LYS A 73 1.26 3.51 -10.87
CA LYS A 73 0.84 4.90 -11.05
C LYS A 73 0.45 5.19 -12.50
N GLU A 74 1.21 4.68 -13.46
CA GLU A 74 0.97 4.91 -14.88
C GLU A 74 -0.26 4.16 -15.38
N ASN A 75 -0.59 3.03 -14.77
CA ASN A 75 -1.68 2.16 -15.24
C ASN A 75 -2.88 2.15 -14.29
N TRP A 76 -2.91 3.02 -13.30
CA TRP A 76 -3.95 3.00 -12.28
C TRP A 76 -5.37 2.99 -12.86
N PRO A 77 -5.71 3.81 -13.86
CA PRO A 77 -7.05 3.76 -14.43
C PRO A 77 -7.44 2.38 -14.96
N ALA A 78 -6.49 1.66 -15.56
CA ALA A 78 -6.73 0.33 -16.10
C ALA A 78 -6.80 -0.74 -15.02
N LEU A 79 -6.18 -0.50 -13.85
CA LEU A 79 -6.13 -1.48 -12.77
C LEU A 79 -7.41 -1.48 -11.92
N GLN A 80 -8.17 -0.40 -11.92
CA GLN A 80 -9.32 -0.25 -11.03
C GLN A 80 -10.39 -1.31 -11.25
N LYS A 81 -10.73 -1.60 -12.51
CA LYS A 81 -11.77 -2.60 -12.81
C LYS A 81 -11.36 -4.02 -12.41
N PRO A 82 -10.18 -4.50 -12.76
CA PRO A 82 -9.73 -5.82 -12.29
C PRO A 82 -9.70 -5.94 -10.77
N ILE A 83 -9.27 -4.88 -10.08
CA ILE A 83 -9.28 -4.86 -8.61
C ILE A 83 -10.71 -5.00 -8.10
N ALA A 84 -11.63 -4.21 -8.65
CA ALA A 84 -13.04 -4.26 -8.26
C ALA A 84 -13.63 -5.65 -8.50
N ARG A 85 -13.30 -6.28 -9.64
CA ARG A 85 -13.77 -7.64 -9.94
C ARG A 85 -13.32 -8.65 -8.88
N SER A 86 -12.07 -8.56 -8.45
CA SER A 86 -11.55 -9.44 -7.39
C SER A 86 -12.32 -9.25 -6.09
N LEU A 87 -12.62 -8.01 -5.75
CA LEU A 87 -13.38 -7.68 -4.53
C LEU A 87 -14.83 -8.15 -4.62
N PHE A 88 -15.49 -7.98 -5.77
CA PHE A 88 -16.86 -8.47 -5.99
C PHE A 88 -16.91 -9.98 -5.83
N LYS A 89 -15.96 -10.69 -6.43
CA LYS A 89 -15.91 -12.15 -6.34
C LYS A 89 -15.76 -12.59 -4.89
N PHE A 90 -14.87 -11.95 -4.15
CA PHE A 90 -14.65 -12.27 -2.75
C PHE A 90 -15.88 -11.99 -1.90
N ALA A 91 -16.50 -10.82 -2.08
CA ALA A 91 -17.71 -10.46 -1.35
C ALA A 91 -18.84 -11.46 -1.61
N LYS A 92 -18.99 -11.89 -2.86
CA LYS A 92 -20.00 -12.87 -3.23
C LYS A 92 -19.73 -14.23 -2.58
N GLU A 93 -18.48 -14.64 -2.52
CA GLU A 93 -18.09 -15.89 -1.85
C GLU A 93 -18.36 -15.84 -0.35
N CYS A 94 -18.40 -14.63 0.23
CA CYS A 94 -18.72 -14.41 1.63
C CYS A 94 -20.20 -14.05 1.86
N ASP A 95 -21.06 -14.35 0.88
CA ASP A 95 -22.51 -14.12 0.95
C ASP A 95 -22.91 -12.65 1.13
N GLN A 96 -22.04 -11.73 0.73
CA GLN A 96 -22.36 -10.31 0.77
C GLN A 96 -23.14 -9.93 -0.50
N LYS A 97 -24.22 -9.15 -0.32
CA LYS A 97 -25.07 -8.73 -1.43
C LYS A 97 -24.59 -7.40 -1.97
N VAL A 98 -23.72 -7.44 -2.96
CA VAL A 98 -23.17 -6.26 -3.61
C VAL A 98 -23.39 -6.37 -5.11
N TYR A 99 -23.89 -5.29 -5.71
CA TYR A 99 -24.23 -5.25 -7.14
C TYR A 99 -23.50 -4.14 -7.88
N THR A 100 -23.06 -3.12 -7.14
CA THR A 100 -22.37 -1.95 -7.73
C THR A 100 -21.08 -1.66 -6.96
N GLU A 101 -20.21 -0.86 -7.56
CA GLU A 101 -18.99 -0.41 -6.88
C GLU A 101 -19.34 0.41 -5.64
N LYS A 102 -20.45 1.14 -5.67
CA LYS A 102 -20.92 1.90 -4.52
C LYS A 102 -21.28 0.97 -3.36
N ASP A 103 -21.99 -0.12 -3.65
CA ASP A 103 -22.31 -1.14 -2.64
C ASP A 103 -21.05 -1.70 -2.03
N LEU A 104 -20.08 -2.06 -2.89
CA LEU A 104 -18.81 -2.63 -2.48
C LEU A 104 -18.03 -1.66 -1.60
N SER A 105 -18.04 -0.37 -1.95
CA SER A 105 -17.32 0.66 -1.20
C SER A 105 -17.85 0.88 0.21
N LYS A 106 -19.04 0.38 0.51
CA LYS A 106 -19.61 0.47 1.86
C LYS A 106 -19.10 -0.62 2.79
N ILE A 107 -18.60 -1.71 2.23
CA ILE A 107 -18.20 -2.89 3.02
C ILE A 107 -16.74 -3.24 2.92
N VAL A 108 -16.00 -2.68 1.97
CA VAL A 108 -14.54 -2.83 1.91
C VAL A 108 -13.92 -1.43 1.80
N LYS A 109 -12.82 -1.23 2.50
CA LYS A 109 -12.13 0.05 2.52
C LYS A 109 -10.64 -0.18 2.35
N PRO A 110 -10.02 0.37 1.30
CA PRO A 110 -8.57 0.24 1.15
C PRO A 110 -7.87 1.06 2.23
N ARG A 111 -6.77 0.54 2.74
CA ARG A 111 -6.07 1.11 3.87
C ARG A 111 -4.60 1.36 3.55
N ILE A 112 -3.94 0.36 2.98
CA ILE A 112 -2.50 0.36 2.74
C ILE A 112 -2.23 -0.19 1.35
N ILE A 113 -1.22 0.39 0.68
CA ILE A 113 -0.61 -0.23 -0.49
C ILE A 113 0.81 -0.62 -0.08
N LEU A 114 1.10 -1.92 -0.09
CA LEU A 114 2.35 -2.48 0.41
C LEU A 114 3.22 -2.95 -0.74
N PHE A 115 4.48 -2.51 -0.76
CA PHE A 115 5.49 -2.94 -1.72
C PHE A 115 6.50 -3.82 -1.00
N GLN A 116 6.68 -5.04 -1.48
CA GLN A 116 7.66 -5.98 -0.94
C GLN A 116 9.01 -5.83 -1.65
N LEU A 117 10.05 -6.37 -1.03
CA LEU A 117 11.41 -6.27 -1.55
C LEU A 117 11.56 -6.82 -2.97
N ASN A 118 10.75 -7.82 -3.34
CA ASN A 118 10.79 -8.40 -4.70
C ASN A 118 10.01 -7.56 -5.72
N GLY A 119 9.40 -6.45 -5.28
CA GLY A 119 8.60 -5.58 -6.14
C GLY A 119 7.11 -5.91 -6.18
N ASN A 120 6.69 -7.04 -5.62
CA ASN A 120 5.25 -7.35 -5.58
C ASN A 120 4.52 -6.31 -4.74
N ALA A 121 3.33 -5.94 -5.17
CA ALA A 121 2.54 -4.91 -4.50
C ALA A 121 1.13 -5.40 -4.21
N TYR A 122 0.60 -4.95 -3.09
CA TYR A 122 -0.69 -5.41 -2.57
C TYR A 122 -1.49 -4.24 -2.02
N LEU A 123 -2.82 -4.28 -2.26
CA LEU A 123 -3.76 -3.41 -1.56
C LEU A 123 -4.35 -4.20 -0.40
N LEU A 124 -4.30 -3.61 0.79
CA LEU A 124 -4.86 -4.21 2.00
C LEU A 124 -6.15 -3.47 2.34
N PHE A 125 -7.22 -4.23 2.58
CA PHE A 125 -8.56 -3.70 2.83
C PHE A 125 -9.09 -4.15 4.18
N ASP A 126 -9.85 -3.26 4.82
CA ASP A 126 -10.71 -3.63 5.94
C ASP A 126 -12.04 -4.11 5.38
N CYS A 127 -12.60 -5.18 5.97
CA CYS A 127 -13.89 -5.74 5.58
C CYS A 127 -14.90 -5.55 6.69
N ALA A 128 -16.06 -4.98 6.35
CA ALA A 128 -17.08 -4.71 7.36
C ALA A 128 -17.67 -5.97 7.98
N TRP A 129 -17.71 -7.08 7.25
CA TRP A 129 -18.27 -8.33 7.72
C TRP A 129 -17.28 -9.24 8.46
N ASP A 130 -16.03 -8.85 8.48
CA ASP A 130 -14.99 -9.63 9.17
C ASP A 130 -13.89 -8.68 9.63
N LEU A 131 -14.08 -8.16 10.85
CA LEU A 131 -13.16 -7.16 11.40
C LEU A 131 -11.83 -7.75 11.84
N GLU A 132 -11.75 -9.07 11.97
CA GLU A 132 -10.52 -9.74 12.41
C GLU A 132 -9.65 -10.17 11.24
N ASN A 133 -10.22 -10.36 10.05
CA ASN A 133 -9.51 -10.85 8.89
C ASN A 133 -9.62 -9.87 7.75
N ASP A 134 -8.57 -9.07 7.56
CA ASP A 134 -8.48 -8.19 6.42
C ASP A 134 -8.25 -9.01 5.16
N ILE A 135 -8.55 -8.41 4.02
CA ILE A 135 -8.23 -9.03 2.73
C ILE A 135 -7.18 -8.21 2.03
N SER A 136 -6.47 -8.87 1.13
CA SER A 136 -5.53 -8.17 0.28
C SER A 136 -5.67 -8.64 -1.16
N VAL A 137 -5.45 -7.69 -2.07
CA VAL A 137 -5.44 -7.94 -3.49
C VAL A 137 -4.05 -7.62 -3.99
N GLN A 138 -3.37 -8.61 -4.58
CA GLN A 138 -2.11 -8.34 -5.25
C GLN A 138 -2.43 -7.51 -6.49
N ILE A 139 -1.67 -6.42 -6.70
CA ILE A 139 -1.89 -5.54 -7.85
C ILE A 139 -0.68 -5.47 -8.78
N TYR A 140 0.44 -6.06 -8.40
CA TYR A 140 1.62 -6.18 -9.24
C TYR A 140 2.38 -7.44 -8.82
N PRO A 141 2.86 -8.27 -9.76
CA PRO A 141 2.85 -8.08 -11.23
C PRO A 141 1.51 -8.36 -11.90
N ASP A 142 0.62 -9.04 -11.23
CA ASP A 142 -0.71 -9.32 -11.75
C ASP A 142 -1.74 -9.20 -10.63
N ILE A 143 -3.02 -9.13 -11.00
CA ILE A 143 -4.09 -8.90 -10.03
C ILE A 143 -4.71 -10.22 -9.60
N LYS A 144 -4.69 -10.47 -8.28
CA LYS A 144 -5.33 -11.65 -7.70
C LYS A 144 -5.56 -11.45 -6.22
N LEU A 145 -6.60 -12.10 -5.70
CA LEU A 145 -6.87 -12.10 -4.27
C LEU A 145 -5.85 -12.97 -3.56
N VAL A 146 -5.32 -12.52 -2.43
CA VAL A 146 -4.34 -13.28 -1.65
C VAL A 146 -4.68 -13.23 -0.17
N ASN A 147 -4.21 -14.24 0.55
CA ASN A 147 -4.37 -14.30 2.00
C ASN A 147 -3.34 -13.37 2.64
N GLN A 148 -3.80 -12.47 3.51
CA GLN A 148 -2.95 -11.50 4.17
C GLN A 148 -1.85 -12.15 5.02
N GLN A 149 -2.06 -13.36 5.50
CA GLN A 149 -1.06 -14.09 6.28
C GLN A 149 0.24 -14.31 5.51
N CYS A 150 0.21 -14.21 4.19
CA CYS A 150 1.41 -14.34 3.36
C CYS A 150 2.45 -13.25 3.63
N PHE A 151 2.08 -12.18 4.33
CA PHE A 151 2.97 -11.03 4.60
C PHE A 151 3.55 -11.03 6.01
N LEU A 152 3.16 -11.97 6.83
CA LEU A 152 3.56 -12.01 8.24
C LEU A 152 4.81 -12.84 8.48
#